data_a0978d275284eb312606902f43c1a7ae
#
_entry.id   a0978d275284eb312606902f43c1a7ae
#
_cell.length_a   1.000
_cell.length_b   1.000
_cell.length_c   1.000
_cell.angle_alpha   90.00
_cell.angle_beta   90.00
_cell.angle_gamma   90.00
#
_symmetry.space_group_name_H-M   'P 1'
#
loop_
_entity.id
_entity.type
_entity.pdbx_description
1 polymer ?
#
loop_
_entity_poly.entity_id
_entity_poly.type
_entity_poly.pdbx_seq_one_letter_code
_entity_poly.pdbx_strand_id
1 'polypeptide(L)'
;MATSIMRAVQIRAYDGKPESISLVELPVPRPGRGQVLVRVSASPINPSDQMFLRGLYGFKKPLPAVPGFEGSGTVEEAGSGFMARFLKGRRVACAAVDPRSPQGMWAEYVVTSAQSCMPLSDHVTMEQGAMMLVNPLTAWALVDIARRGRHRAIVQTAAASALGKMVVKLGQKCSIPVINVVRRAEQVEALRAFGAEHVLNSSDDGFDSNLRKLCQDLSSTIGFDAVSGEMSGRVLRAQPDGSELIVYGALSLEANQIDPASLIFEGKRVNGFWLSEWLRHRSVLAQLKLGRQVQSLLADDLKTEVHTRLPLEKVASALEEYAANMTSGKILLVP
;
A
#
# COMPACT_ATOMS: atom_id res chain seq x y z
N MET A 1 -38.17 -0.23 14.10
CA MET A 1 -36.99 0.57 14.54
C MET A 1 -36.52 1.36 13.33
N ALA A 2 -36.31 2.67 13.45
CA ALA A 2 -35.79 3.48 12.36
C ALA A 2 -34.40 2.94 11.98
N THR A 3 -34.17 2.69 10.70
CA THR A 3 -32.85 2.28 10.20
C THR A 3 -31.94 3.49 10.24
N SER A 4 -30.86 3.44 11.02
CA SER A 4 -29.85 4.51 11.03
C SER A 4 -29.24 4.63 9.62
N ILE A 5 -29.03 5.87 9.17
CA ILE A 5 -28.47 6.19 7.83
C ILE A 5 -27.03 6.63 8.02
N MET A 6 -26.17 6.33 7.06
CA MET A 6 -24.76 6.75 6.98
C MET A 6 -24.46 7.34 5.62
N ARG A 7 -23.46 8.21 5.55
CA ARG A 7 -22.88 8.70 4.29
C ARG A 7 -21.77 7.78 3.82
N ALA A 8 -21.69 7.55 2.52
CA ALA A 8 -20.65 6.74 1.91
C ALA A 8 -20.35 7.23 0.49
N VAL A 9 -19.11 7.12 0.07
CA VAL A 9 -18.72 7.25 -1.34
C VAL A 9 -19.08 5.96 -2.06
N GLN A 10 -19.79 6.05 -3.17
CA GLN A 10 -20.20 4.89 -3.95
C GLN A 10 -19.77 5.03 -5.41
N ILE A 11 -19.31 3.93 -5.99
CA ILE A 11 -19.04 3.83 -7.43
C ILE A 11 -20.08 2.93 -8.09
N ARG A 12 -20.45 3.32 -9.34
CA ARG A 12 -21.42 2.59 -10.16
C ARG A 12 -20.79 1.93 -11.38
N ALA A 13 -19.54 2.31 -11.72
CA ALA A 13 -18.75 1.72 -12.79
C ALA A 13 -17.27 1.68 -12.40
N TYR A 14 -16.52 0.81 -13.07
CA TYR A 14 -15.07 0.68 -12.94
C TYR A 14 -14.37 1.37 -14.12
N ASP A 15 -14.54 2.68 -14.25
CA ASP A 15 -13.99 3.49 -15.35
C ASP A 15 -13.05 4.61 -14.87
N GLY A 16 -12.96 4.79 -13.55
CA GLY A 16 -12.13 5.82 -12.92
C GLY A 16 -12.61 7.24 -13.15
N LYS A 17 -13.82 7.43 -13.67
CA LYS A 17 -14.37 8.76 -13.99
C LYS A 17 -15.04 9.40 -12.77
N PRO A 18 -14.90 10.71 -12.58
CA PRO A 18 -15.57 11.43 -11.49
C PRO A 18 -17.09 11.24 -11.47
N GLU A 19 -17.72 11.16 -12.64
CA GLU A 19 -19.18 11.02 -12.80
C GLU A 19 -19.70 9.66 -12.28
N SER A 20 -18.82 8.66 -12.22
CA SER A 20 -19.14 7.32 -11.67
C SER A 20 -18.98 7.24 -10.15
N ILE A 21 -18.52 8.33 -9.49
CA ILE A 21 -18.28 8.42 -8.07
C ILE A 21 -19.27 9.40 -7.45
N SER A 22 -20.00 8.99 -6.44
CA SER A 22 -20.99 9.85 -5.77
C SER A 22 -21.00 9.65 -4.27
N LEU A 23 -21.25 10.71 -3.52
CA LEU A 23 -21.64 10.60 -2.11
C LEU A 23 -23.12 10.22 -2.04
N VAL A 24 -23.43 9.22 -1.26
CA VAL A 24 -24.79 8.68 -1.10
C VAL A 24 -25.11 8.43 0.37
N GLU A 25 -26.41 8.42 0.68
CA GLU A 25 -26.92 7.95 1.96
C GLU A 25 -27.31 6.47 1.85
N LEU A 26 -26.82 5.65 2.77
CA LEU A 26 -27.07 4.21 2.82
C LEU A 26 -27.52 3.80 4.22
N PRO A 27 -28.30 2.73 4.36
CA PRO A 27 -28.54 2.13 5.67
C PRO A 27 -27.22 1.69 6.33
N VAL A 28 -27.06 1.96 7.63
CA VAL A 28 -25.93 1.41 8.39
C VAL A 28 -26.00 -0.12 8.36
N PRO A 29 -24.94 -0.79 7.87
CA PRO A 29 -24.96 -2.24 7.74
C PRO A 29 -24.86 -2.94 9.10
N ARG A 30 -25.36 -4.17 9.20
CA ARG A 30 -25.26 -4.98 10.42
C ARG A 30 -24.22 -6.08 10.28
N PRO A 31 -23.36 -6.29 11.30
CA PRO A 31 -22.34 -7.32 11.25
C PRO A 31 -22.93 -8.72 11.45
N GLY A 32 -22.62 -9.63 10.54
CA GLY A 32 -22.93 -11.05 10.63
C GLY A 32 -21.89 -11.82 11.47
N ARG A 33 -21.95 -13.15 11.43
CA ARG A 33 -21.01 -14.02 12.15
C ARG A 33 -19.56 -13.75 11.72
N GLY A 34 -18.67 -13.52 12.69
CA GLY A 34 -17.24 -13.25 12.47
C GLY A 34 -16.95 -11.85 11.90
N GLN A 35 -17.96 -10.97 11.84
CA GLN A 35 -17.84 -9.61 11.35
C GLN A 35 -17.98 -8.59 12.49
N VAL A 36 -17.49 -7.39 12.23
CA VAL A 36 -17.63 -6.22 13.10
C VAL A 36 -18.14 -5.03 12.28
N LEU A 37 -18.92 -4.15 12.93
CA LEU A 37 -19.24 -2.82 12.44
C LEU A 37 -18.24 -1.84 13.02
N VAL A 38 -17.50 -1.16 12.15
CA VAL A 38 -16.51 -0.15 12.53
C VAL A 38 -17.05 1.22 12.17
N ARG A 39 -17.10 2.14 13.14
CA ARG A 39 -17.26 3.57 12.88
C ARG A 39 -15.90 4.09 12.43
N VAL A 40 -15.82 4.49 11.17
CA VAL A 40 -14.57 4.92 10.52
C VAL A 40 -14.13 6.28 11.06
N SER A 41 -12.87 6.40 11.40
CA SER A 41 -12.26 7.67 11.82
C SER A 41 -11.44 8.30 10.71
N ALA A 42 -10.77 7.49 9.89
CA ALA A 42 -9.99 7.94 8.75
C ALA A 42 -9.73 6.79 7.78
N SER A 43 -9.62 7.10 6.49
CA SER A 43 -9.19 6.19 5.43
C SER A 43 -8.30 6.93 4.43
N PRO A 44 -7.11 6.41 4.09
CA PRO A 44 -6.24 7.05 3.11
C PRO A 44 -6.69 6.79 1.68
N ILE A 45 -6.17 7.61 0.76
CA ILE A 45 -6.16 7.31 -0.67
C ILE A 45 -4.81 6.66 -1.01
N ASN A 46 -4.86 5.49 -1.66
CA ASN A 46 -3.70 4.73 -2.12
C ASN A 46 -3.70 4.59 -3.66
N PRO A 47 -2.56 4.29 -4.29
CA PRO A 47 -2.54 3.91 -5.71
C PRO A 47 -3.44 2.71 -6.03
N SER A 48 -3.55 1.76 -5.10
CA SER A 48 -4.45 0.61 -5.20
C SER A 48 -5.92 0.99 -5.31
N ASP A 49 -6.35 2.04 -4.59
CA ASP A 49 -7.73 2.54 -4.69
C ASP A 49 -7.99 3.13 -6.08
N GLN A 50 -7.03 3.88 -6.65
CA GLN A 50 -7.14 4.38 -8.02
C GLN A 50 -7.21 3.26 -9.06
N MET A 51 -6.38 2.20 -8.88
CA MET A 51 -6.44 1.01 -9.74
C MET A 51 -7.80 0.30 -9.62
N PHE A 52 -8.36 0.24 -8.41
CA PHE A 52 -9.69 -0.33 -8.17
C PHE A 52 -10.78 0.48 -8.86
N LEU A 53 -10.77 1.81 -8.75
CA LEU A 53 -11.74 2.67 -9.42
C LEU A 53 -11.71 2.52 -10.95
N ARG A 54 -10.55 2.22 -11.54
CA ARG A 54 -10.35 1.95 -12.98
C ARG A 54 -10.62 0.49 -13.38
N GLY A 55 -10.98 -0.38 -12.43
CA GLY A 55 -11.19 -1.81 -12.69
C GLY A 55 -9.92 -2.61 -13.02
N LEU A 56 -8.75 -2.05 -12.70
CA LEU A 56 -7.42 -2.64 -12.96
C LEU A 56 -6.81 -3.32 -11.72
N TYR A 57 -7.51 -3.29 -10.58
CA TYR A 57 -7.04 -3.98 -9.38
C TYR A 57 -7.30 -5.49 -9.45
N GLY A 58 -6.56 -6.30 -8.68
CA GLY A 58 -6.62 -7.77 -8.71
C GLY A 58 -7.98 -8.42 -8.43
N PHE A 59 -8.97 -7.64 -8.00
CA PHE A 59 -10.37 -8.07 -7.89
C PHE A 59 -11.33 -6.90 -8.10
N LYS A 60 -12.59 -7.23 -8.36
CA LYS A 60 -13.74 -6.29 -8.40
C LYS A 60 -14.74 -6.67 -7.31
N LYS A 61 -15.47 -5.69 -6.80
CA LYS A 61 -16.60 -5.88 -5.88
C LYS A 61 -17.93 -5.82 -6.64
N PRO A 62 -19.03 -6.38 -6.11
CA PRO A 62 -20.36 -6.16 -6.68
C PRO A 62 -20.69 -4.67 -6.71
N LEU A 63 -21.13 -4.17 -7.87
CA LEU A 63 -21.60 -2.78 -8.01
C LEU A 63 -23.08 -2.65 -7.63
N PRO A 64 -23.49 -1.52 -7.04
CA PRO A 64 -22.65 -0.38 -6.64
C PRO A 64 -21.81 -0.71 -5.42
N ALA A 65 -20.56 -0.22 -5.39
CA ALA A 65 -19.57 -0.53 -4.36
C ALA A 65 -19.03 0.71 -3.66
N VAL A 66 -18.66 0.56 -2.39
CA VAL A 66 -17.92 1.57 -1.61
C VAL A 66 -16.43 1.28 -1.74
N PRO A 67 -15.58 2.26 -2.20
CA PRO A 67 -14.15 2.12 -2.28
C PRO A 67 -13.45 2.24 -0.91
N GLY A 68 -12.10 2.21 -0.94
CA GLY A 68 -11.24 2.30 0.23
C GLY A 68 -10.90 0.94 0.80
N PHE A 69 -9.61 0.57 0.74
CA PHE A 69 -9.14 -0.75 1.16
C PHE A 69 -8.72 -0.81 2.61
N GLU A 70 -8.22 0.28 3.18
CA GLU A 70 -7.76 0.35 4.56
C GLU A 70 -8.29 1.61 5.26
N GLY A 71 -8.34 1.55 6.57
CA GLY A 71 -8.70 2.66 7.43
C GLY A 71 -8.58 2.31 8.90
N SER A 72 -8.96 3.24 9.75
CA SER A 72 -9.07 3.03 11.19
C SER A 72 -10.42 3.48 11.72
N GLY A 73 -10.77 2.97 12.87
CA GLY A 73 -12.00 3.36 13.53
C GLY A 73 -12.19 2.66 14.86
N THR A 74 -13.40 2.79 15.41
CA THR A 74 -13.82 2.12 16.64
C THR A 74 -14.87 1.07 16.30
N VAL A 75 -14.72 -0.15 16.83
CA VAL A 75 -15.71 -1.21 16.66
C VAL A 75 -16.93 -0.90 17.52
N GLU A 76 -18.05 -0.55 16.92
CA GLU A 76 -19.30 -0.25 17.62
C GLU A 76 -20.15 -1.49 17.87
N GLU A 77 -20.27 -2.35 16.87
CA GLU A 77 -21.05 -3.59 16.98
C GLU A 77 -20.21 -4.79 16.55
N ALA A 78 -20.50 -5.92 17.15
CA ALA A 78 -19.87 -7.19 16.83
C ALA A 78 -20.93 -8.25 16.55
N GLY A 79 -20.76 -8.95 15.45
CA GLY A 79 -21.51 -10.15 15.17
C GLY A 79 -21.11 -11.31 16.11
N SER A 80 -21.70 -12.48 15.90
CA SER A 80 -21.35 -13.66 16.71
C SER A 80 -19.92 -14.14 16.40
N GLY A 81 -19.23 -14.69 17.41
CA GLY A 81 -17.88 -15.23 17.32
C GLY A 81 -16.92 -14.56 18.31
N PHE A 82 -15.94 -15.32 18.80
CA PHE A 82 -15.03 -14.88 19.85
C PHE A 82 -14.22 -13.64 19.45
N MET A 83 -13.59 -13.66 18.28
CA MET A 83 -12.75 -12.57 17.81
C MET A 83 -13.56 -11.28 17.60
N ALA A 84 -14.76 -11.37 17.00
CA ALA A 84 -15.61 -10.22 16.81
C ALA A 84 -16.01 -9.58 18.15
N ARG A 85 -16.43 -10.38 19.12
CA ARG A 85 -16.78 -9.89 20.47
C ARG A 85 -15.59 -9.27 21.20
N PHE A 86 -14.40 -9.85 21.05
CA PHE A 86 -13.16 -9.32 21.64
C PHE A 86 -12.82 -7.92 21.12
N LEU A 87 -13.17 -7.61 19.86
CA LEU A 87 -12.88 -6.32 19.25
C LEU A 87 -13.88 -5.22 19.62
N LYS A 88 -15.07 -5.56 20.16
CA LYS A 88 -16.10 -4.55 20.47
C LYS A 88 -15.56 -3.47 21.40
N GLY A 89 -15.80 -2.20 21.06
CA GLY A 89 -15.31 -1.02 21.75
C GLY A 89 -13.85 -0.68 21.53
N ARG A 90 -13.10 -1.48 20.78
CA ARG A 90 -11.66 -1.26 20.54
C ARG A 90 -11.42 -0.36 19.35
N ARG A 91 -10.35 0.41 19.44
CA ARG A 91 -9.72 1.11 18.33
C ARG A 91 -9.01 0.09 17.43
N VAL A 92 -9.25 0.14 16.14
CA VAL A 92 -8.69 -0.82 15.16
C VAL A 92 -8.18 -0.13 13.92
N ALA A 93 -7.10 -0.65 13.34
CA ALA A 93 -6.85 -0.56 11.92
C ALA A 93 -7.61 -1.69 11.24
N CYS A 94 -8.28 -1.45 10.14
CA CYS A 94 -9.05 -2.48 9.46
C CYS A 94 -8.97 -2.37 7.94
N ALA A 95 -9.16 -3.51 7.28
CA ALA A 95 -9.21 -3.61 5.82
C ALA A 95 -10.59 -4.07 5.35
N ALA A 96 -11.03 -3.55 4.21
CA ALA A 96 -12.27 -3.91 3.53
C ALA A 96 -11.95 -4.51 2.15
N VAL A 97 -11.34 -5.70 2.13
CA VAL A 97 -10.77 -6.33 0.93
C VAL A 97 -11.50 -7.62 0.50
N ASP A 98 -12.69 -7.92 1.04
CA ASP A 98 -13.50 -9.05 0.57
C ASP A 98 -14.12 -8.71 -0.80
N PRO A 99 -13.76 -9.45 -1.88
CA PRO A 99 -14.30 -9.17 -3.21
C PRO A 99 -15.80 -9.47 -3.35
N ARG A 100 -16.39 -10.21 -2.41
CA ARG A 100 -17.83 -10.53 -2.43
C ARG A 100 -18.68 -9.48 -1.73
N SER A 101 -18.05 -8.57 -1.00
CA SER A 101 -18.72 -7.51 -0.25
C SER A 101 -18.62 -6.17 -0.97
N PRO A 102 -19.70 -5.41 -1.14
CA PRO A 102 -19.66 -4.06 -1.69
C PRO A 102 -19.10 -3.02 -0.70
N GLN A 103 -18.78 -3.43 0.53
CA GLN A 103 -18.34 -2.55 1.61
C GLN A 103 -16.90 -2.05 1.39
N GLY A 104 -16.62 -0.80 1.78
CA GLY A 104 -15.31 -0.16 1.74
C GLY A 104 -15.15 0.88 2.83
N MET A 105 -13.95 1.44 2.95
CA MET A 105 -13.59 2.34 4.05
C MET A 105 -13.96 3.81 3.79
N TRP A 106 -14.38 4.17 2.57
CA TRP A 106 -14.80 5.54 2.28
C TRP A 106 -16.28 5.76 2.65
N ALA A 107 -16.58 5.54 3.92
CA ALA A 107 -17.90 5.61 4.52
C ALA A 107 -17.81 5.92 6.01
N GLU A 108 -18.90 6.41 6.61
CA GLU A 108 -18.97 6.62 8.07
C GLU A 108 -18.90 5.29 8.85
N TYR A 109 -19.46 4.22 8.28
CA TYR A 109 -19.43 2.88 8.86
C TYR A 109 -19.09 1.82 7.81
N VAL A 110 -18.40 0.80 8.25
CA VAL A 110 -18.10 -0.38 7.42
C VAL A 110 -18.30 -1.66 8.20
N VAL A 111 -18.86 -2.65 7.55
CA VAL A 111 -18.84 -4.03 8.06
C VAL A 111 -17.68 -4.76 7.40
N THR A 112 -16.79 -5.31 8.21
CA THR A 112 -15.67 -6.12 7.73
C THR A 112 -15.43 -7.34 8.61
N SER A 113 -14.58 -8.27 8.16
CA SER A 113 -14.21 -9.44 8.94
C SER A 113 -13.39 -9.00 10.18
N ALA A 114 -13.69 -9.61 11.33
CA ALA A 114 -12.88 -9.41 12.53
C ALA A 114 -11.40 -9.81 12.33
N GLN A 115 -11.12 -10.74 11.40
CA GLN A 115 -9.75 -11.12 11.04
C GLN A 115 -9.01 -10.04 10.23
N SER A 116 -9.75 -9.15 9.58
CA SER A 116 -9.19 -8.00 8.85
C SER A 116 -8.98 -6.77 9.75
N CYS A 117 -9.19 -6.92 11.05
CA CYS A 117 -9.05 -5.85 12.05
C CYS A 117 -7.86 -6.13 12.96
N MET A 118 -7.01 -5.11 13.13
CA MET A 118 -5.87 -5.11 14.04
C MET A 118 -6.15 -4.11 15.17
N PRO A 119 -6.25 -4.55 16.45
CA PRO A 119 -6.35 -3.62 17.57
C PRO A 119 -5.16 -2.65 17.59
N LEU A 120 -5.44 -1.37 17.74
CA LEU A 120 -4.41 -0.34 17.86
C LEU A 120 -3.90 -0.25 19.30
N SER A 121 -2.58 -0.16 19.44
CA SER A 121 -1.95 0.18 20.71
C SER A 121 -2.21 1.64 21.07
N ASP A 122 -2.15 1.99 22.36
CA ASP A 122 -2.51 3.33 22.85
C ASP A 122 -1.66 4.45 22.26
N HIS A 123 -0.40 4.17 21.95
CA HIS A 123 0.54 5.12 21.34
C HIS A 123 0.32 5.34 19.83
N VAL A 124 -0.50 4.52 19.17
CA VAL A 124 -0.82 4.69 17.75
C VAL A 124 -2.05 5.58 17.59
N THR A 125 -1.92 6.68 16.87
CA THR A 125 -3.05 7.55 16.54
C THR A 125 -4.00 6.88 15.53
N MET A 126 -5.26 7.33 15.47
CA MET A 126 -6.20 6.82 14.46
C MET A 126 -5.68 7.04 13.04
N GLU A 127 -5.07 8.18 12.76
CA GLU A 127 -4.53 8.50 11.44
C GLU A 127 -3.38 7.56 11.04
N GLN A 128 -2.41 7.32 11.96
CA GLN A 128 -1.33 6.35 11.68
C GLN A 128 -1.90 4.93 11.55
N GLY A 129 -2.87 4.58 12.37
CA GLY A 129 -3.60 3.31 12.27
C GLY A 129 -4.33 3.14 10.94
N ALA A 130 -4.90 4.23 10.39
CA ALA A 130 -5.61 4.19 9.11
C ALA A 130 -4.70 3.84 7.92
N MET A 131 -3.41 4.13 8.03
CA MET A 131 -2.41 3.98 6.95
C MET A 131 -1.46 2.80 7.18
N MET A 132 -1.71 1.93 8.17
CA MET A 132 -0.71 0.93 8.58
C MET A 132 -0.77 -0.40 7.83
N LEU A 133 -1.91 -0.72 7.19
CA LEU A 133 -2.13 -2.06 6.65
C LEU A 133 -1.63 -2.23 5.21
N VAL A 134 -1.58 -1.18 4.40
CA VAL A 134 -1.12 -1.28 3.01
C VAL A 134 0.37 -0.98 2.91
N ASN A 135 0.80 0.27 3.08
CA ASN A 135 2.19 0.65 2.85
C ASN A 135 3.17 0.07 3.87
N PRO A 136 2.95 0.19 5.20
CA PRO A 136 3.89 -0.33 6.18
C PRO A 136 4.07 -1.85 6.13
N LEU A 137 2.96 -2.60 5.97
CA LEU A 137 3.04 -4.06 5.84
C LEU A 137 3.71 -4.49 4.53
N THR A 138 3.48 -3.76 3.43
CA THR A 138 4.14 -4.03 2.15
C THR A 138 5.63 -3.74 2.24
N ALA A 139 6.05 -2.57 2.75
CA ALA A 139 7.46 -2.24 2.91
C ALA A 139 8.19 -3.25 3.81
N TRP A 140 7.55 -3.61 4.94
CA TRP A 140 8.10 -4.64 5.84
C TRP A 140 8.25 -5.99 5.12
N ALA A 141 7.23 -6.41 4.36
CA ALA A 141 7.25 -7.68 3.63
C ALA A 141 8.37 -7.73 2.57
N LEU A 142 8.53 -6.66 1.80
CA LEU A 142 9.56 -6.56 0.76
C LEU A 142 10.98 -6.64 1.37
N VAL A 143 11.23 -5.89 2.45
CA VAL A 143 12.52 -5.94 3.14
C VAL A 143 12.75 -7.29 3.83
N ASP A 144 11.70 -7.94 4.40
CA ASP A 144 11.81 -9.29 4.97
C ASP A 144 12.12 -10.35 3.89
N ILE A 145 11.57 -10.21 2.66
CA ILE A 145 11.93 -11.05 1.52
C ILE A 145 13.41 -10.90 1.20
N ALA A 146 13.91 -9.66 1.06
CA ALA A 146 15.32 -9.41 0.78
C ALA A 146 16.23 -10.00 1.87
N ARG A 147 15.89 -9.79 3.14
CA ARG A 147 16.65 -10.30 4.30
C ARG A 147 16.69 -11.83 4.35
N ARG A 148 15.53 -12.49 4.15
CA ARG A 148 15.45 -13.96 4.16
C ARG A 148 16.14 -14.59 2.96
N GLY A 149 16.08 -13.92 1.80
CA GLY A 149 16.80 -14.32 0.59
C GLY A 149 18.30 -14.04 0.67
N ARG A 150 18.80 -13.41 1.76
CA ARG A 150 20.19 -13.01 1.97
C ARG A 150 20.72 -12.11 0.85
N HIS A 151 19.85 -11.29 0.28
CA HIS A 151 20.25 -10.30 -0.71
C HIS A 151 21.08 -9.21 -0.05
N ARG A 152 22.19 -8.81 -0.68
CA ARG A 152 23.16 -7.88 -0.10
C ARG A 152 22.73 -6.42 -0.24
N ALA A 153 21.95 -6.11 -1.25
CA ALA A 153 21.38 -4.80 -1.49
C ALA A 153 20.05 -4.93 -2.23
N ILE A 154 19.24 -3.89 -2.18
CA ILE A 154 17.92 -3.78 -2.83
C ILE A 154 17.99 -2.68 -3.88
N VAL A 155 17.37 -2.87 -5.06
CA VAL A 155 16.95 -1.78 -5.95
C VAL A 155 15.47 -1.54 -5.76
N GLN A 156 15.02 -0.28 -5.65
CA GLN A 156 13.59 0.04 -5.66
C GLN A 156 13.27 1.18 -6.62
N THR A 157 12.12 1.10 -7.28
CA THR A 157 11.55 2.18 -8.09
C THR A 157 10.52 2.98 -7.30
N ALA A 158 10.13 4.15 -7.80
CA ALA A 158 9.23 5.09 -7.10
C ALA A 158 9.65 5.37 -5.64
N ALA A 159 10.96 5.45 -5.39
CA ALA A 159 11.55 5.51 -4.06
C ALA A 159 11.12 6.73 -3.22
N ALA A 160 10.71 7.83 -3.85
CA ALA A 160 10.19 9.01 -3.16
C ALA A 160 8.74 8.87 -2.66
N SER A 161 8.06 7.76 -2.98
CA SER A 161 6.71 7.47 -2.45
C SER A 161 6.74 7.18 -0.94
N ALA A 162 5.57 7.23 -0.30
CA ALA A 162 5.45 6.88 1.12
C ALA A 162 6.00 5.47 1.41
N LEU A 163 5.69 4.48 0.56
CA LEU A 163 6.21 3.12 0.70
C LEU A 163 7.73 3.07 0.45
N GLY A 164 8.22 3.76 -0.58
CA GLY A 164 9.66 3.79 -0.90
C GLY A 164 10.50 4.36 0.24
N LYS A 165 10.05 5.44 0.89
CA LYS A 165 10.70 6.00 2.09
C LYS A 165 10.74 4.99 3.25
N MET A 166 9.68 4.18 3.44
CA MET A 166 9.66 3.11 4.44
C MET A 166 10.68 2.01 4.13
N VAL A 167 10.84 1.64 2.85
CA VAL A 167 11.88 0.67 2.43
C VAL A 167 13.27 1.21 2.72
N VAL A 168 13.53 2.51 2.50
CA VAL A 168 14.82 3.15 2.90
C VAL A 168 15.08 2.95 4.39
N LYS A 169 14.12 3.32 5.26
CA LYS A 169 14.28 3.21 6.71
C LYS A 169 14.45 1.76 7.19
N LEU A 170 13.65 0.85 6.65
CA LEU A 170 13.75 -0.57 7.00
C LEU A 170 15.06 -1.18 6.48
N GLY A 171 15.55 -0.78 5.29
CA GLY A 171 16.85 -1.17 4.76
C GLY A 171 17.98 -0.74 5.69
N GLN A 172 17.98 0.52 6.13
CA GLN A 172 18.94 1.04 7.11
C GLN A 172 18.91 0.23 8.42
N LYS A 173 17.70 -0.01 8.96
CA LYS A 173 17.52 -0.80 10.19
C LYS A 173 18.01 -2.25 10.08
N CYS A 174 17.93 -2.83 8.88
CA CYS A 174 18.39 -4.18 8.59
C CYS A 174 19.84 -4.23 8.06
N SER A 175 20.53 -3.09 7.94
CA SER A 175 21.86 -2.97 7.33
C SER A 175 21.91 -3.53 5.89
N ILE A 176 20.83 -3.32 5.12
CA ILE A 176 20.72 -3.67 3.70
C ILE A 176 20.73 -2.36 2.89
N PRO A 177 21.77 -2.05 2.12
CA PRO A 177 21.80 -0.89 1.23
C PRO A 177 20.63 -0.89 0.24
N VAL A 178 20.07 0.29 -0.01
CA VAL A 178 18.94 0.46 -0.94
C VAL A 178 19.35 1.44 -2.04
N ILE A 179 19.31 0.98 -3.29
CA ILE A 179 19.46 1.80 -4.49
C ILE A 179 18.07 2.34 -4.84
N ASN A 180 17.94 3.66 -4.79
CA ASN A 180 16.66 4.35 -4.90
C ASN A 180 16.52 4.99 -6.27
N VAL A 181 15.56 4.55 -7.07
CA VAL A 181 15.27 5.11 -8.39
C VAL A 181 14.08 6.04 -8.30
N VAL A 182 14.29 7.28 -8.74
CA VAL A 182 13.27 8.33 -8.86
C VAL A 182 13.26 8.90 -10.28
N ARG A 183 12.29 9.76 -10.61
CA ARG A 183 12.13 10.31 -11.96
C ARG A 183 12.48 11.78 -12.08
N ARG A 184 12.61 12.52 -10.98
CA ARG A 184 12.76 13.97 -10.97
C ARG A 184 13.90 14.39 -10.03
N ALA A 185 14.60 15.46 -10.41
CA ALA A 185 15.75 15.98 -9.65
C ALA A 185 15.39 16.36 -8.19
N GLU A 186 14.24 17.01 -7.99
CA GLU A 186 13.78 17.40 -6.65
C GLU A 186 13.53 16.18 -5.73
N GLN A 187 13.20 15.03 -6.31
CA GLN A 187 13.04 13.78 -5.53
C GLN A 187 14.39 13.21 -5.09
N VAL A 188 15.45 13.43 -5.88
CA VAL A 188 16.82 13.04 -5.50
C VAL A 188 17.23 13.80 -4.25
N GLU A 189 17.09 15.12 -4.26
CA GLU A 189 17.45 15.97 -3.13
C GLU A 189 16.62 15.64 -1.88
N ALA A 190 15.31 15.45 -2.05
CA ALA A 190 14.40 15.07 -0.95
C ALA A 190 14.79 13.73 -0.31
N LEU A 191 15.17 12.71 -1.11
CA LEU A 191 15.57 11.42 -0.59
C LEU A 191 16.95 11.44 0.06
N ARG A 192 17.91 12.23 -0.46
CA ARG A 192 19.20 12.44 0.17
C ARG A 192 19.03 13.12 1.53
N ALA A 193 18.23 14.17 1.61
CA ALA A 193 17.88 14.84 2.87
C ALA A 193 17.15 13.89 3.84
N PHE A 194 16.36 12.92 3.33
CA PHE A 194 15.72 11.87 4.12
C PHE A 194 16.70 10.81 4.65
N GLY A 195 17.97 10.81 4.15
CA GLY A 195 19.03 9.90 4.55
C GLY A 195 19.26 8.71 3.60
N ALA A 196 18.74 8.76 2.37
CA ALA A 196 19.04 7.74 1.37
C ALA A 196 20.43 7.98 0.77
N GLU A 197 21.30 6.96 0.82
CA GLU A 197 22.69 7.06 0.34
C GLU A 197 22.79 6.97 -1.19
N HIS A 198 22.14 5.97 -1.79
CA HIS A 198 22.20 5.71 -3.21
C HIS A 198 20.89 6.14 -3.88
N VAL A 199 20.91 7.26 -4.59
CA VAL A 199 19.71 7.80 -5.29
C VAL A 199 20.09 8.15 -6.72
N LEU A 200 19.32 7.61 -7.67
CA LEU A 200 19.47 7.82 -9.10
C LEU A 200 18.16 8.40 -9.69
N ASN A 201 18.32 9.40 -10.57
CA ASN A 201 17.22 9.91 -11.37
C ASN A 201 17.17 9.17 -12.71
N SER A 202 16.06 8.51 -13.01
CA SER A 202 15.89 7.72 -14.23
C SER A 202 15.82 8.56 -15.51
N SER A 203 15.71 9.89 -15.39
CA SER A 203 15.69 10.82 -16.51
C SER A 203 17.08 11.39 -16.84
N ASP A 204 18.10 11.07 -16.04
CA ASP A 204 19.46 11.57 -16.29
C ASP A 204 20.16 10.76 -17.38
N ASP A 205 21.01 11.44 -18.18
CA ASP A 205 21.92 10.78 -19.10
C ASP A 205 22.85 9.85 -18.31
N GLY A 206 23.06 8.63 -18.82
CA GLY A 206 23.89 7.63 -18.14
C GLY A 206 23.23 6.89 -16.97
N PHE A 207 21.91 7.08 -16.72
CA PHE A 207 21.19 6.38 -15.66
C PHE A 207 21.43 4.86 -15.69
N ASP A 208 21.28 4.21 -16.85
CA ASP A 208 21.40 2.75 -16.96
C ASP A 208 22.82 2.26 -16.62
N SER A 209 23.85 2.99 -17.02
CA SER A 209 25.25 2.67 -16.69
C SER A 209 25.52 2.85 -15.20
N ASN A 210 25.01 3.93 -14.59
CA ASN A 210 25.15 4.20 -13.17
C ASN A 210 24.39 3.17 -12.32
N LEU A 211 23.17 2.79 -12.73
CA LEU A 211 22.38 1.77 -12.05
C LEU A 211 23.10 0.43 -12.10
N ARG A 212 23.60 0.03 -13.29
CA ARG A 212 24.37 -1.22 -13.45
C ARG A 212 25.59 -1.23 -12.55
N LYS A 213 26.37 -0.15 -12.54
CA LYS A 213 27.55 -0.03 -11.68
C LYS A 213 27.19 -0.21 -10.21
N LEU A 214 26.19 0.50 -9.69
CA LEU A 214 25.75 0.37 -8.31
C LEU A 214 25.23 -1.03 -7.98
N CYS A 215 24.47 -1.66 -8.89
CA CYS A 215 23.99 -3.02 -8.69
C CYS A 215 25.12 -4.04 -8.59
N GLN A 216 26.20 -3.87 -9.38
CA GLN A 216 27.37 -4.71 -9.31
C GLN A 216 28.20 -4.46 -8.06
N ASP A 217 28.53 -3.20 -7.75
CA ASP A 217 29.35 -2.80 -6.60
C ASP A 217 28.71 -3.28 -5.28
N LEU A 218 27.39 -3.19 -5.16
CA LEU A 218 26.63 -3.60 -3.98
C LEU A 218 26.14 -5.05 -4.04
N SER A 219 26.37 -5.75 -5.16
CA SER A 219 25.82 -7.11 -5.40
C SER A 219 24.32 -7.18 -5.18
N SER A 220 23.58 -6.23 -5.77
CA SER A 220 22.13 -6.14 -5.63
C SER A 220 21.44 -7.15 -6.54
N THR A 221 20.96 -8.25 -5.95
CA THR A 221 20.31 -9.36 -6.64
C THR A 221 18.79 -9.39 -6.46
N ILE A 222 18.19 -8.35 -5.85
CA ILE A 222 16.73 -8.21 -5.75
C ILE A 222 16.31 -6.78 -6.09
N GLY A 223 15.26 -6.67 -6.92
CA GLY A 223 14.61 -5.40 -7.25
C GLY A 223 13.14 -5.39 -6.83
N PHE A 224 12.65 -4.24 -6.38
CA PHE A 224 11.24 -4.00 -6.06
C PHE A 224 10.70 -2.90 -6.98
N ASP A 225 9.77 -3.26 -7.85
CA ASP A 225 9.24 -2.36 -8.86
C ASP A 225 7.77 -2.02 -8.64
N ALA A 226 7.51 -0.72 -8.49
CA ALA A 226 6.17 -0.13 -8.40
C ALA A 226 5.72 0.51 -9.72
N VAL A 227 6.63 0.69 -10.67
CA VAL A 227 6.40 1.51 -11.87
C VAL A 227 5.88 0.67 -13.03
N SER A 228 6.47 -0.51 -13.27
CA SER A 228 6.20 -1.34 -14.47
C SER A 228 6.73 -0.73 -15.77
N GLY A 229 6.25 -1.21 -16.90
CA GLY A 229 6.65 -0.74 -18.23
C GLY A 229 8.12 -1.01 -18.54
N GLU A 230 8.76 -0.05 -19.17
CA GLU A 230 10.20 -0.09 -19.52
C GLU A 230 11.10 -0.16 -18.28
N MET A 231 10.68 0.47 -17.17
CA MET A 231 11.48 0.54 -15.94
C MET A 231 11.79 -0.84 -15.38
N SER A 232 10.85 -1.79 -15.45
CA SER A 232 11.08 -3.18 -15.04
C SER A 232 12.26 -3.79 -15.78
N GLY A 233 12.33 -3.61 -17.11
CA GLY A 233 13.44 -4.12 -17.92
C GLY A 233 14.76 -3.41 -17.63
N ARG A 234 14.74 -2.10 -17.43
CA ARG A 234 15.95 -1.31 -17.06
C ARG A 234 16.55 -1.79 -15.75
N VAL A 235 15.71 -1.96 -14.72
CA VAL A 235 16.16 -2.47 -13.41
C VAL A 235 16.71 -3.89 -13.54
N LEU A 236 15.99 -4.81 -14.20
CA LEU A 236 16.40 -6.20 -14.32
C LEU A 236 17.72 -6.34 -15.10
N ARG A 237 17.89 -5.60 -16.21
CA ARG A 237 19.15 -5.58 -16.99
C ARG A 237 20.35 -5.06 -16.20
N ALA A 238 20.14 -4.12 -15.28
CA ALA A 238 21.22 -3.55 -14.48
C ALA A 238 21.73 -4.49 -13.39
N GLN A 239 20.90 -5.40 -12.92
CA GLN A 239 21.23 -6.33 -11.84
C GLN A 239 22.17 -7.47 -12.33
N PRO A 240 22.96 -8.08 -11.42
CA PRO A 240 23.76 -9.29 -11.73
C PRO A 240 22.94 -10.47 -12.23
N ASP A 241 23.58 -11.47 -12.82
CA ASP A 241 22.94 -12.72 -13.22
C ASP A 241 22.29 -13.43 -12.02
N GLY A 242 21.22 -14.19 -12.29
CA GLY A 242 20.44 -14.88 -11.27
C GLY A 242 19.55 -14.00 -10.39
N SER A 243 19.50 -12.69 -10.66
CA SER A 243 18.71 -11.73 -9.88
C SER A 243 17.21 -11.91 -10.04
N GLU A 244 16.47 -11.33 -9.12
CA GLU A 244 15.00 -11.34 -9.08
C GLU A 244 14.43 -9.92 -9.04
N LEU A 245 13.46 -9.67 -9.92
CA LEU A 245 12.63 -8.46 -9.89
C LEU A 245 11.25 -8.82 -9.36
N ILE A 246 10.83 -8.17 -8.29
CA ILE A 246 9.49 -8.31 -7.71
C ILE A 246 8.66 -7.07 -8.07
N VAL A 247 7.66 -7.26 -8.92
CA VAL A 247 6.72 -6.21 -9.33
C VAL A 247 5.55 -6.20 -8.34
N TYR A 248 5.31 -5.06 -7.70
CA TYR A 248 4.22 -4.89 -6.73
C TYR A 248 3.27 -3.73 -7.05
N GLY A 249 3.54 -3.01 -8.12
CA GLY A 249 2.72 -1.91 -8.61
C GLY A 249 2.85 -1.72 -10.12
N ALA A 250 1.99 -0.89 -10.70
CA ALA A 250 1.96 -0.57 -12.13
C ALA A 250 1.63 0.91 -12.33
N LEU A 251 2.45 1.80 -11.77
CA LEU A 251 2.21 3.25 -11.81
C LEU A 251 2.29 3.84 -13.22
N SER A 252 3.02 3.19 -14.15
CA SER A 252 3.05 3.58 -15.57
C SER A 252 1.77 3.19 -16.32
N LEU A 253 1.00 2.24 -15.79
CA LEU A 253 -0.13 1.57 -16.45
C LEU A 253 0.28 0.80 -17.72
N GLU A 254 1.56 0.53 -17.91
CA GLU A 254 2.13 -0.19 -19.04
C GLU A 254 2.52 -1.62 -18.64
N ALA A 255 2.47 -2.54 -19.61
CA ALA A 255 2.97 -3.89 -19.42
C ALA A 255 4.50 -3.90 -19.27
N ASN A 256 5.02 -4.82 -18.44
CA ASN A 256 6.45 -4.95 -18.21
C ASN A 256 7.19 -5.30 -19.51
N GLN A 257 8.23 -4.53 -19.84
CA GLN A 257 9.08 -4.75 -21.00
C GLN A 257 10.36 -5.47 -20.54
N ILE A 258 10.33 -6.79 -20.59
CA ILE A 258 11.44 -7.66 -20.15
C ILE A 258 12.14 -8.25 -21.37
N ASP A 259 13.47 -8.09 -21.44
CA ASP A 259 14.29 -8.73 -22.44
C ASP A 259 14.32 -10.25 -22.18
N PRO A 260 13.88 -11.09 -23.15
CA PRO A 260 13.93 -12.54 -23.00
C PRO A 260 15.34 -13.08 -22.72
N ALA A 261 16.40 -12.43 -23.24
CA ALA A 261 17.78 -12.84 -23.00
C ALA A 261 18.14 -12.83 -21.51
N SER A 262 17.65 -11.83 -20.76
CA SER A 262 17.83 -11.77 -19.31
C SER A 262 17.24 -12.97 -18.57
N LEU A 263 16.13 -13.51 -19.06
CA LEU A 263 15.48 -14.69 -18.46
C LEU A 263 16.16 -15.99 -18.88
N ILE A 264 16.51 -16.11 -20.18
CA ILE A 264 17.00 -17.36 -20.77
C ILE A 264 18.47 -17.59 -20.44
N PHE A 265 19.32 -16.57 -20.60
CA PHE A 265 20.77 -16.72 -20.54
C PHE A 265 21.39 -16.24 -19.25
N GLU A 266 20.77 -15.25 -18.58
CA GLU A 266 21.28 -14.66 -17.35
C GLU A 266 20.59 -15.23 -16.09
N GLY A 267 19.64 -16.18 -16.26
CA GLY A 267 18.93 -16.83 -15.16
C GLY A 267 18.14 -15.90 -14.25
N LYS A 268 17.84 -14.70 -14.73
CA LYS A 268 17.05 -13.71 -13.99
C LYS A 268 15.57 -14.09 -13.92
N ARG A 269 14.87 -13.61 -12.92
CA ARG A 269 13.45 -13.95 -12.68
C ARG A 269 12.64 -12.70 -12.47
N VAL A 270 11.37 -12.74 -12.87
CA VAL A 270 10.37 -11.70 -12.60
C VAL A 270 9.19 -12.34 -11.89
N ASN A 271 8.86 -11.84 -10.73
CA ASN A 271 7.74 -12.30 -9.91
C ASN A 271 6.81 -11.13 -9.52
N GLY A 272 5.55 -11.46 -9.21
CA GLY A 272 4.60 -10.51 -8.66
C GLY A 272 4.53 -10.59 -7.13
N PHE A 273 4.26 -9.46 -6.49
CA PHE A 273 3.95 -9.42 -5.06
C PHE A 273 2.58 -8.77 -4.85
N TRP A 274 1.71 -9.47 -4.14
CA TRP A 274 0.43 -8.95 -3.67
C TRP A 274 0.28 -9.18 -2.18
N LEU A 275 0.14 -8.11 -1.42
CA LEU A 275 0.10 -8.15 0.05
C LEU A 275 -0.99 -9.09 0.59
N SER A 276 -2.20 -9.05 0.01
CA SER A 276 -3.30 -9.91 0.47
C SER A 276 -2.98 -11.39 0.33
N GLU A 277 -2.34 -11.77 -0.80
CA GLU A 277 -1.88 -13.13 -1.04
C GLU A 277 -0.75 -13.52 -0.08
N TRP A 278 0.21 -12.63 0.10
CA TRP A 278 1.33 -12.85 1.00
C TRP A 278 0.88 -13.03 2.47
N LEU A 279 -0.13 -12.29 2.92
CA LEU A 279 -0.73 -12.44 4.25
C LEU A 279 -1.53 -13.73 4.39
N ARG A 280 -2.25 -14.16 3.34
CA ARG A 280 -3.08 -15.38 3.34
C ARG A 280 -2.26 -16.64 3.63
N HIS A 281 -0.99 -16.68 3.24
CA HIS A 281 -0.07 -17.77 3.53
C HIS A 281 0.54 -17.73 4.94
N ARG A 282 0.09 -16.82 5.80
CA ARG A 282 0.56 -16.68 7.19
C ARG A 282 -0.52 -17.03 8.19
N SER A 283 -0.13 -17.73 9.26
CA SER A 283 -1.05 -18.00 10.36
C SER A 283 -1.53 -16.70 11.02
N VAL A 284 -2.71 -16.73 11.64
CA VAL A 284 -3.27 -15.57 12.37
C VAL A 284 -2.28 -15.06 13.44
N LEU A 285 -1.60 -15.94 14.15
CA LEU A 285 -0.60 -15.56 15.15
C LEU A 285 0.58 -14.82 14.51
N ALA A 286 1.05 -15.26 13.34
CA ALA A 286 2.11 -14.60 12.61
C ALA A 286 1.67 -13.19 12.11
N GLN A 287 0.43 -13.05 11.64
CA GLN A 287 -0.14 -11.76 11.25
C GLN A 287 -0.27 -10.79 12.45
N LEU A 288 -0.72 -11.29 13.61
CA LEU A 288 -0.81 -10.48 14.84
C LEU A 288 0.57 -10.04 15.33
N LYS A 289 1.57 -10.94 15.30
CA LYS A 289 2.96 -10.58 15.62
C LYS A 289 3.50 -9.52 14.68
N LEU A 290 3.29 -9.69 13.39
CA LEU A 290 3.68 -8.72 12.36
C LEU A 290 3.01 -7.37 12.61
N GLY A 291 1.71 -7.34 12.84
CA GLY A 291 0.99 -6.10 13.12
C GLY A 291 1.53 -5.35 14.33
N ARG A 292 1.91 -6.07 15.41
CA ARG A 292 2.56 -5.44 16.58
C ARG A 292 3.94 -4.88 16.23
N GLN A 293 4.74 -5.60 15.45
CA GLN A 293 6.04 -5.12 14.98
C GLN A 293 5.91 -3.86 14.12
N VAL A 294 4.94 -3.84 13.20
CA VAL A 294 4.67 -2.65 12.38
C VAL A 294 4.22 -1.48 13.26
N GLN A 295 3.28 -1.71 14.21
CA GLN A 295 2.83 -0.65 15.12
C GLN A 295 3.97 -0.02 15.93
N SER A 296 4.94 -0.82 16.40
CA SER A 296 6.10 -0.29 17.14
C SER A 296 7.01 0.60 16.28
N LEU A 297 6.90 0.55 14.97
CA LEU A 297 7.69 1.36 14.02
C LEU A 297 6.92 2.58 13.47
N LEU A 298 5.60 2.68 13.73
CA LEU A 298 4.78 3.77 13.19
C LEU A 298 5.09 5.15 13.80
N ALA A 299 5.74 5.19 14.95
CA ALA A 299 6.16 6.44 15.57
C ALA A 299 7.35 7.08 14.81
N ASP A 300 8.22 6.25 14.22
CA ASP A 300 9.50 6.66 13.64
C ASP A 300 9.68 6.15 12.20
N ASP A 301 10.19 4.92 12.03
CA ASP A 301 10.65 4.38 10.74
C ASP A 301 9.54 4.22 9.69
N LEU A 302 8.32 3.92 10.14
CA LEU A 302 7.14 3.69 9.29
C LEU A 302 6.09 4.79 9.41
N LYS A 303 6.44 5.91 10.05
CA LYS A 303 5.56 7.07 10.15
C LYS A 303 5.20 7.58 8.76
N THR A 304 3.90 7.78 8.53
CA THR A 304 3.39 8.36 7.30
C THR A 304 2.99 9.81 7.53
N GLU A 305 3.52 10.71 6.70
CA GLU A 305 3.12 12.11 6.71
C GLU A 305 1.73 12.28 6.10
N VAL A 306 0.86 13.00 6.79
CA VAL A 306 -0.46 13.38 6.30
C VAL A 306 -0.35 14.75 5.66
N HIS A 307 -0.60 14.82 4.35
CA HIS A 307 -0.60 16.06 3.59
C HIS A 307 -1.88 16.85 3.88
N THR A 308 -3.04 16.21 3.73
CA THR A 308 -4.33 16.87 3.95
C THR A 308 -5.39 15.91 4.49
N ARG A 309 -6.42 16.48 5.11
CA ARG A 309 -7.60 15.78 5.63
C ARG A 309 -8.82 16.37 4.98
N LEU A 310 -9.61 15.56 4.32
CA LEU A 310 -10.79 16.00 3.59
C LEU A 310 -12.01 15.18 4.00
N PRO A 311 -13.19 15.78 4.11
CA PRO A 311 -14.43 15.03 4.34
C PRO A 311 -14.82 14.23 3.09
N LEU A 312 -15.72 13.26 3.24
CA LEU A 312 -16.16 12.38 2.14
C LEU A 312 -16.74 13.16 0.94
N GLU A 313 -17.36 14.31 1.18
CA GLU A 313 -17.90 15.21 0.16
C GLU A 313 -16.84 15.72 -0.81
N LYS A 314 -15.59 15.74 -0.39
CA LYS A 314 -14.45 16.24 -1.18
C LYS A 314 -13.68 15.11 -1.88
N VAL A 315 -14.23 13.90 -1.96
CA VAL A 315 -13.55 12.75 -2.56
C VAL A 315 -13.05 13.00 -3.98
N ALA A 316 -13.82 13.69 -4.82
CA ALA A 316 -13.42 13.99 -6.20
C ALA A 316 -12.16 14.86 -6.23
N SER A 317 -12.16 15.99 -5.51
CA SER A 317 -10.96 16.86 -5.41
C SER A 317 -9.78 16.16 -4.72
N ALA A 318 -10.04 15.28 -3.75
CA ALA A 318 -9.01 14.47 -3.10
C ALA A 318 -8.32 13.51 -4.08
N LEU A 319 -9.07 12.90 -4.99
CA LEU A 319 -8.53 12.01 -6.02
C LEU A 319 -7.72 12.77 -7.07
N GLU A 320 -8.17 13.96 -7.49
CA GLU A 320 -7.45 14.83 -8.41
C GLU A 320 -6.13 15.32 -7.80
N GLU A 321 -6.17 15.83 -6.56
CA GLU A 321 -4.99 16.28 -5.83
C GLU A 321 -3.97 15.14 -5.64
N TYR A 322 -4.46 13.94 -5.27
CA TYR A 322 -3.60 12.76 -5.12
C TYR A 322 -2.96 12.35 -6.45
N ALA A 323 -3.71 12.38 -7.55
CA ALA A 323 -3.18 12.05 -8.88
C ALA A 323 -2.09 13.05 -9.34
N ALA A 324 -2.26 14.33 -9.01
CA ALA A 324 -1.29 15.38 -9.35
C ALA A 324 0.00 15.26 -8.54
N ASN A 325 -0.06 14.81 -7.26
CA ASN A 325 1.11 14.79 -6.40
C ASN A 325 1.11 13.66 -5.37
N MET A 326 1.43 12.44 -5.82
CA MET A 326 1.49 11.23 -4.96
C MET A 326 2.64 11.22 -3.93
N THR A 327 3.58 12.19 -3.99
CA THR A 327 4.79 12.21 -3.14
C THR A 327 4.76 13.24 -2.03
N SER A 328 3.75 14.11 -1.97
CA SER A 328 3.60 15.17 -0.95
C SER A 328 3.11 14.67 0.41
N GLY A 329 2.83 13.38 0.55
CA GLY A 329 2.21 12.79 1.74
C GLY A 329 0.84 12.19 1.44
N LYS A 330 0.19 11.64 2.47
CA LYS A 330 -1.11 10.98 2.31
C LYS A 330 -2.27 11.97 2.44
N ILE A 331 -3.29 11.76 1.60
CA ILE A 331 -4.60 12.37 1.77
C ILE A 331 -5.46 11.39 2.57
N LEU A 332 -6.06 11.88 3.64
CA LEU A 332 -7.02 11.14 4.46
C LEU A 332 -8.43 11.64 4.20
N LEU A 333 -9.35 10.72 3.93
CA LEU A 333 -10.78 10.95 4.01
C LEU A 333 -11.22 10.73 5.45
N VAL A 334 -11.88 11.75 6.02
CA VAL A 334 -12.40 11.73 7.39
C VAL A 334 -13.91 11.84 7.28
N PRO A 335 -14.66 10.77 7.54
CA PRO A 335 -16.12 10.73 7.44
C PRO A 335 -16.85 11.61 8.43
#